data_2e596fdc9d8e19218aaf22b95728d737
#
_entry.id   2e596fdc9d8e19218aaf22b95728d737
#
_cell.length_a   1.000
_cell.length_b   1.000
_cell.length_c   1.000
_cell.angle_alpha   90.00
_cell.angle_beta   90.00
_cell.angle_gamma   90.00
#
_symmetry.space_group_name_H-M   'P 1'
#
loop_
_entity.id
_entity.type
_entity.pdbx_description
1 polymer ?
#
loop_
_entity_poly.entity_id
_entity_poly.type
_entity_poly.pdbx_seq_one_letter_code
_entity_poly.pdbx_strand_id
1 'polypeptide(L)'
;MKNPRYSNGNLRRKHRARMKAQGYECGICKGRLGPIHYDEPSDSKHPLSFVIDEIKPVSRWREFGYTSPEAAANDWNNLQAAHYCCNAAKSNKTLSELYGCREKELKINVKDGNW
;
A
#
# COMPACT_ATOMS: atom_id res chain seq x y z
N MET A 1 -10.97 3.82 20.29
CA MET A 1 -9.99 4.73 19.63
C MET A 1 -10.29 4.80 18.15
N LYS A 2 -10.33 6.00 17.58
CA LYS A 2 -10.62 6.17 16.16
C LYS A 2 -9.43 5.68 15.31
N ASN A 3 -9.73 4.97 14.23
CA ASN A 3 -8.73 4.62 13.25
C ASN A 3 -8.21 5.90 12.59
N PRO A 4 -6.89 6.17 12.57
CA PRO A 4 -6.32 7.37 11.95
C PRO A 4 -6.72 7.57 10.49
N ARG A 5 -6.93 6.47 9.75
CA ARG A 5 -7.34 6.52 8.34
C ARG A 5 -8.71 7.11 8.13
N TYR A 6 -9.56 7.09 9.16
CA TYR A 6 -10.93 7.60 9.07
C TYR A 6 -11.12 8.91 9.82
N SER A 7 -10.02 9.51 10.33
CA SER A 7 -10.09 10.80 11.02
C SER A 7 -10.61 11.92 10.11
N ASN A 8 -10.40 11.79 8.80
CA ASN A 8 -10.91 12.71 7.78
C ASN A 8 -11.47 11.92 6.61
N GLY A 9 -12.72 11.46 6.74
CA GLY A 9 -13.38 10.64 5.73
C GLY A 9 -13.55 11.35 4.38
N ASN A 10 -13.79 12.67 4.40
CA ASN A 10 -13.91 13.44 3.15
C ASN A 10 -12.60 13.46 2.38
N LEU A 11 -11.49 13.68 3.06
CA LEU A 11 -10.18 13.69 2.43
C LEU A 11 -9.84 12.30 1.87
N ARG A 12 -10.15 11.25 2.61
CA ARG A 12 -9.92 9.87 2.17
C ARG A 12 -10.70 9.57 0.89
N ARG A 13 -11.96 9.97 0.82
CA ARG A 13 -12.78 9.81 -0.38
C ARG A 13 -12.21 10.58 -1.57
N LYS A 14 -11.70 11.79 -1.34
CA LYS A 14 -11.05 12.59 -2.38
C LYS A 14 -9.80 11.90 -2.91
N HIS A 15 -8.98 11.35 -2.01
CA HIS A 15 -7.78 10.59 -2.39
C HIS A 15 -8.15 9.37 -3.24
N ARG A 16 -9.18 8.61 -2.84
CA ARG A 16 -9.66 7.46 -3.61
C ARG A 16 -10.14 7.86 -4.99
N ALA A 17 -10.94 8.91 -5.07
CA ALA A 17 -11.47 9.41 -6.36
C ALA A 17 -10.34 9.87 -7.28
N ARG A 18 -9.34 10.56 -6.73
CA ARG A 18 -8.18 11.04 -7.48
C ARG A 18 -7.35 9.88 -8.03
N MET A 19 -7.10 8.86 -7.23
CA MET A 19 -6.35 7.68 -7.66
C MET A 19 -7.08 6.91 -8.75
N LYS A 20 -8.41 6.73 -8.59
CA LYS A 20 -9.25 6.07 -9.59
C LYS A 20 -9.24 6.84 -10.91
N ALA A 21 -9.39 8.16 -10.85
CA ALA A 21 -9.40 9.01 -12.05
C ALA A 21 -8.08 8.94 -12.81
N GLN A 22 -6.95 8.84 -12.10
CA GLN A 22 -5.63 8.72 -12.71
C GLN A 22 -5.33 7.30 -13.19
N GLY A 23 -6.03 6.30 -12.69
CA GLY A 23 -5.81 4.91 -13.10
C GLY A 23 -4.43 4.36 -12.76
N TYR A 24 -3.86 4.78 -11.63
CA TYR A 24 -2.54 4.30 -11.21
C TYR A 24 -2.49 2.79 -11.13
N GLU A 25 -1.35 2.21 -11.48
CA GLU A 25 -1.08 0.80 -11.22
C GLU A 25 -0.74 0.58 -9.75
N CYS A 26 -0.75 -0.69 -9.32
CA CYS A 26 -0.39 -1.03 -7.95
C CYS A 26 1.06 -0.61 -7.66
N GLY A 27 1.22 0.25 -6.65
CA GLY A 27 2.55 0.72 -6.26
C GLY A 27 3.40 -0.34 -5.57
N ILE A 28 2.82 -1.46 -5.18
CA ILE A 28 3.52 -2.55 -4.48
C ILE A 28 4.06 -3.56 -5.49
N CYS A 29 3.21 -4.14 -6.33
CA CYS A 29 3.65 -5.15 -7.31
C CYS A 29 4.11 -4.54 -8.64
N LYS A 30 3.95 -3.21 -8.81
CA LYS A 30 4.36 -2.50 -10.02
C LYS A 30 3.68 -3.04 -11.28
N GLY A 31 2.41 -3.41 -11.15
CA GLY A 31 1.60 -3.90 -12.26
C GLY A 31 1.77 -5.37 -12.59
N ARG A 32 2.55 -6.13 -11.83
CA ARG A 32 2.80 -7.56 -12.11
C ARG A 32 1.54 -8.40 -12.10
N LEU A 33 0.60 -8.09 -11.20
CA LEU A 33 -0.65 -8.83 -11.08
C LEU A 33 -1.74 -8.29 -12.01
N GLY A 34 -1.41 -7.33 -12.86
CA GLY A 34 -2.36 -6.69 -13.75
C GLY A 34 -2.94 -5.41 -13.17
N PRO A 35 -3.91 -4.81 -13.86
CA PRO A 35 -4.51 -3.56 -13.42
C PRO A 35 -5.29 -3.72 -12.11
N ILE A 36 -5.38 -2.61 -11.35
CA ILE A 36 -6.21 -2.57 -10.16
C ILE A 36 -7.69 -2.54 -10.58
N HIS A 37 -8.51 -3.31 -9.89
CA HIS A 37 -9.96 -3.33 -10.10
C HIS A 37 -10.59 -2.17 -9.32
N TYR A 38 -10.62 -0.99 -9.95
CA TYR A 38 -11.17 0.23 -9.33
C TYR A 38 -12.68 0.21 -9.19
N ASP A 39 -13.37 -0.65 -9.92
CA ASP A 39 -14.83 -0.70 -9.92
C ASP A 39 -15.42 -1.64 -8.87
N GLU A 40 -14.56 -2.34 -8.12
CA GLU A 40 -15.03 -3.14 -7.00
C GLU A 40 -15.48 -2.23 -5.85
N PRO A 41 -16.48 -2.66 -5.05
CA PRO A 41 -16.87 -1.88 -3.87
C PRO A 41 -15.72 -1.64 -2.93
N SER A 42 -15.76 -0.53 -2.17
CA SER A 42 -14.67 -0.14 -1.28
C SER A 42 -14.41 -1.14 -0.15
N ASP A 43 -15.38 -1.98 0.19
CA ASP A 43 -15.25 -3.04 1.19
C ASP A 43 -14.96 -4.41 0.56
N SER A 44 -14.71 -4.46 -0.75
CA SER A 44 -14.44 -5.70 -1.46
C SER A 44 -13.17 -6.37 -0.95
N LYS A 45 -13.22 -7.69 -0.83
CA LYS A 45 -12.06 -8.52 -0.49
C LYS A 45 -11.48 -9.23 -1.72
N HIS A 46 -11.91 -8.83 -2.91
CA HIS A 46 -11.32 -9.34 -4.14
C HIS A 46 -9.82 -9.05 -4.15
N PRO A 47 -8.95 -10.04 -4.45
CA PRO A 47 -7.49 -9.84 -4.37
C PRO A 47 -6.96 -8.65 -5.15
N LEU A 48 -7.56 -8.32 -6.28
CA LEU A 48 -7.12 -7.24 -7.15
C LEU A 48 -7.91 -5.94 -6.95
N SER A 49 -8.77 -5.88 -5.94
CA SER A 49 -9.55 -4.67 -5.67
C SER A 49 -8.65 -3.54 -5.17
N PHE A 50 -9.15 -2.32 -5.36
CA PHE A 50 -8.42 -1.10 -5.02
C PHE A 50 -8.44 -0.83 -3.52
N VAL A 51 -7.25 -0.62 -2.96
CA VAL A 51 -7.07 -0.08 -1.61
C VAL A 51 -6.04 1.04 -1.67
N ILE A 52 -6.10 1.95 -0.70
CA ILE A 52 -5.05 2.95 -0.49
C ILE A 52 -4.05 2.36 0.50
N ASP A 53 -2.78 2.32 0.10
CA ASP A 53 -1.69 1.90 0.96
C ASP A 53 -0.91 3.11 1.46
N GLU A 54 -0.50 3.09 2.72
CA GLU A 54 0.44 4.08 3.25
C GLU A 54 1.86 3.56 3.03
N ILE A 55 2.64 4.30 2.25
CA ILE A 55 4.02 3.94 1.89
C ILE A 55 4.85 3.78 3.16
N LYS A 56 4.73 4.75 4.07
CA LYS A 56 5.30 4.71 5.42
C LYS A 56 4.17 4.31 6.37
N PRO A 57 4.24 3.11 6.97
CA PRO A 57 3.12 2.60 7.77
C PRO A 57 2.66 3.56 8.86
N VAL A 58 1.35 3.74 8.97
CA VAL A 58 0.74 4.64 9.95
C VAL A 58 1.11 4.24 11.39
N SER A 59 1.20 2.94 11.65
CA SER A 59 1.58 2.43 12.98
C SER A 59 3.01 2.82 13.38
N ARG A 60 3.83 3.21 12.42
CA ARG A 60 5.23 3.59 12.64
C ARG A 60 5.46 5.08 12.41
N TRP A 61 4.44 5.89 12.60
CA TRP A 61 4.46 7.31 12.28
C TRP A 61 5.60 8.09 12.94
N ARG A 62 5.94 7.75 14.19
CA ARG A 62 7.03 8.42 14.92
C ARG A 62 8.38 8.17 14.28
N GLU A 63 8.59 6.93 13.82
CA GLU A 63 9.83 6.50 13.16
C GLU A 63 10.09 7.30 11.89
N PHE A 64 9.03 7.67 11.18
CA PHE A 64 9.14 8.40 9.92
C PHE A 64 8.96 9.92 10.05
N GLY A 65 8.94 10.43 11.28
CA GLY A 65 8.95 11.86 11.52
C GLY A 65 7.62 12.56 11.43
N TYR A 66 6.51 11.85 11.42
CA TYR A 66 5.19 12.46 11.44
C TYR A 66 4.84 12.95 12.86
N THR A 67 3.99 13.96 12.94
CA THR A 67 3.56 14.53 14.23
C THR A 67 2.41 13.75 14.87
N SER A 68 1.72 12.92 14.08
CA SER A 68 0.60 12.13 14.54
C SER A 68 0.32 11.00 13.54
N PRO A 69 -0.38 9.94 13.94
CA PRO A 69 -0.78 8.91 13.00
C PRO A 69 -1.74 9.44 11.93
N GLU A 70 -2.58 10.41 12.26
CA GLU A 70 -3.49 11.05 11.30
C GLU A 70 -2.72 11.79 10.22
N ALA A 71 -1.62 12.46 10.58
CA ALA A 71 -0.76 13.13 9.61
C ALA A 71 -0.19 12.15 8.59
N ALA A 72 0.25 10.98 9.05
CA ALA A 72 0.76 9.92 8.17
C ALA A 72 -0.33 9.36 7.25
N ALA A 73 -1.53 9.15 7.81
CA ALA A 73 -2.66 8.58 7.06
C ALA A 73 -3.24 9.54 6.01
N ASN A 74 -3.10 10.84 6.21
CA ASN A 74 -3.71 11.86 5.35
C ASN A 74 -2.73 12.54 4.40
N ASP A 75 -1.44 12.24 4.49
CA ASP A 75 -0.42 12.83 3.63
C ASP A 75 -0.49 12.20 2.24
N TRP A 76 -0.94 12.97 1.23
CA TRP A 76 -1.02 12.48 -0.15
C TRP A 76 0.30 11.85 -0.61
N ASN A 77 1.43 12.45 -0.24
CA ASN A 77 2.74 11.95 -0.65
C ASN A 77 3.13 10.63 0.02
N ASN A 78 2.37 10.21 1.03
CA ASN A 78 2.56 8.94 1.72
C ASN A 78 1.56 7.87 1.25
N LEU A 79 0.74 8.18 0.26
CA LEU A 79 -0.32 7.29 -0.20
C LEU A 79 -0.03 6.78 -1.59
N GLN A 80 -0.45 5.55 -1.86
CA GLN A 80 -0.38 4.95 -3.20
C GLN A 80 -1.54 3.99 -3.40
N ALA A 81 -1.93 3.82 -4.67
CA ALA A 81 -2.93 2.82 -5.03
C ALA A 81 -2.30 1.44 -4.97
N ALA A 82 -3.06 0.45 -4.54
CA ALA A 82 -2.56 -0.91 -4.43
C ALA A 82 -3.67 -1.93 -4.61
N HIS A 83 -3.28 -3.16 -4.97
CA HIS A 83 -4.17 -4.31 -4.89
C HIS A 83 -4.39 -4.69 -3.42
N TYR A 84 -5.59 -5.15 -3.11
CA TYR A 84 -5.93 -5.64 -1.77
C TYR A 84 -4.93 -6.69 -1.28
N CYS A 85 -4.63 -7.69 -2.12
CA CYS A 85 -3.71 -8.77 -1.75
C CYS A 85 -2.28 -8.27 -1.52
N CYS A 86 -1.83 -7.31 -2.32
CA CYS A 86 -0.49 -6.73 -2.16
C CYS A 86 -0.38 -5.94 -0.87
N ASN A 87 -1.42 -5.16 -0.55
CA ASN A 87 -1.46 -4.39 0.69
C ASN A 87 -1.47 -5.31 1.91
N ALA A 88 -2.23 -6.40 1.85
CA ALA A 88 -2.26 -7.40 2.94
C ALA A 88 -0.89 -8.04 3.16
N ALA A 89 -0.19 -8.36 2.07
CA ALA A 89 1.16 -8.95 2.15
C ALA A 89 2.18 -7.96 2.70
N LYS A 90 2.06 -6.68 2.33
CA LYS A 90 2.97 -5.63 2.81
C LYS A 90 2.78 -5.38 4.31
N SER A 91 1.52 -5.37 4.78
CA SER A 91 1.19 -5.10 6.17
C SER A 91 1.82 -3.78 6.64
N ASN A 92 2.54 -3.76 7.78
CA ASN A 92 3.18 -2.56 8.32
C ASN A 92 4.65 -2.40 7.92
N LYS A 93 5.05 -3.04 6.83
CA LYS A 93 6.40 -2.95 6.30
C LYS A 93 6.51 -1.84 5.26
N THR A 94 7.72 -1.30 5.09
CA THR A 94 8.02 -0.49 3.92
C THR A 94 8.28 -1.41 2.72
N LEU A 95 8.28 -0.85 1.51
CA LEU A 95 8.59 -1.64 0.32
C LEU A 95 10.00 -2.22 0.36
N SER A 96 10.97 -1.45 0.86
CA SER A 96 12.34 -1.95 0.96
C SER A 96 12.45 -3.12 1.93
N GLU A 97 11.70 -3.11 3.02
CA GLU A 97 11.65 -4.23 3.96
C GLU A 97 11.01 -5.47 3.33
N LEU A 98 9.91 -5.27 2.60
CA LEU A 98 9.22 -6.36 1.91
C LEU A 98 10.10 -6.99 0.84
N TYR A 99 10.70 -6.16 -0.02
CA TYR A 99 11.55 -6.64 -1.10
C TYR A 99 12.90 -7.15 -0.60
N GLY A 100 13.42 -6.59 0.49
CA GLY A 100 14.63 -7.10 1.11
C GLY A 100 14.51 -8.55 1.53
N CYS A 101 13.37 -8.93 2.11
CA CYS A 101 13.09 -10.32 2.44
C CYS A 101 13.08 -11.21 1.20
N ARG A 102 12.44 -10.75 0.11
CA ARG A 102 12.39 -11.47 -1.16
C ARG A 102 13.79 -11.63 -1.78
N GLU A 103 14.59 -10.59 -1.72
CA GLU A 103 15.95 -10.63 -2.24
C GLU A 103 16.80 -11.70 -1.52
N LYS A 104 16.63 -11.82 -0.22
CA LYS A 104 17.31 -12.86 0.55
C LYS A 104 16.91 -14.26 0.10
N GLU A 105 15.63 -14.48 -0.13
CA GLU A 105 15.11 -15.74 -0.66
C GLU A 105 15.66 -16.03 -2.05
N LEU A 106 15.66 -15.02 -2.91
CA LEU A 106 16.20 -15.14 -4.27
C LEU A 106 17.69 -15.44 -4.25
N LYS A 107 18.46 -14.83 -3.36
CA LYS A 107 19.89 -15.09 -3.21
C LYS A 107 20.16 -16.54 -2.83
N ILE A 108 19.31 -17.14 -2.00
CA ILE A 108 19.40 -18.55 -1.66
C ILE A 108 19.21 -19.39 -2.91
N ASN A 109 18.21 -19.06 -3.73
CA ASN A 109 17.93 -19.75 -4.99
C ASN A 109 19.09 -19.62 -5.98
N VAL A 110 19.73 -18.46 -6.03
CA VAL A 110 20.90 -18.23 -6.87
C VAL A 110 22.05 -19.14 -6.47
N LYS A 111 22.27 -19.32 -5.17
CA LYS A 111 23.29 -20.25 -4.65
C LYS A 111 23.03 -21.68 -5.10
N ASP A 112 21.76 -22.02 -5.27
CA ASP A 112 21.35 -23.33 -5.76
C ASP A 112 21.43 -23.44 -7.28
N GLY A 113 21.86 -22.40 -7.96
CA GLY A 113 22.01 -22.40 -9.41
C GLY A 113 20.72 -22.28 -10.20
N ASN A 114 19.66 -21.76 -9.60
CA ASN A 114 18.32 -21.73 -10.20
C ASN A 114 17.96 -20.37 -10.80
N TRP A 115 18.93 -19.63 -11.24
CA TRP A 115 18.68 -18.35 -11.89
C TRP A 115 18.69 -18.46 -13.39
#